data_3c987d73367577a2550a62a08d430a67
#
_entry.id   3c987d73367577a2550a62a08d430a67
#
_cell.length_a   1.000
_cell.length_b   1.000
_cell.length_c   1.000
_cell.angle_alpha   90.00
_cell.angle_beta   90.00
_cell.angle_gamma   90.00
#
_symmetry.space_group_name_H-M   'P 1'
#
loop_
_entity.id
_entity.type
_entity.pdbx_description
1 polymer ?
#
loop_
_entity_poly.entity_id
_entity_poly.type
_entity_poly.pdbx_seq_one_letter_code
_entity_poly.pdbx_strand_id
1 'polypeptide(L)'
;MPRTIPIVAILLCAAVVLTGCGSDDSNPPPPNLGAVQIDRMGRAGVNTALTNPFFRENVASEESQHEMIVDAYNAAHDPSQWGAMFSSLIAPNLAILDGLDGVCGNQVLAGPAPVAGRYTALANILADDQLYVNTASGTCNQYLAVEANAIGIANTDCGGRTPLENTIDITYSLVAVGALTGVTNGITSDADGTASLTVFPFLDRPVP
;
A
#
# COMPACT_ATOMS: atom_id res chain seq x y z
N MET A 1 -40.84 -39.61 45.48
CA MET A 1 -41.19 -39.59 44.04
C MET A 1 -40.02 -38.89 43.32
N PRO A 2 -39.19 -39.61 42.60
CA PRO A 2 -38.10 -38.97 41.84
C PRO A 2 -38.66 -38.34 40.56
N ARG A 3 -38.34 -37.05 40.34
CA ARG A 3 -38.66 -36.34 39.11
C ARG A 3 -37.65 -36.76 38.03
N THR A 4 -38.11 -37.53 37.07
CA THR A 4 -37.37 -37.80 35.83
C THR A 4 -37.40 -36.57 34.96
N ILE A 5 -36.25 -35.89 34.86
CA ILE A 5 -36.04 -34.84 33.84
C ILE A 5 -35.89 -35.57 32.51
N PRO A 6 -36.69 -35.25 31.49
CA PRO A 6 -36.64 -35.99 30.22
C PRO A 6 -35.31 -35.69 29.51
N ILE A 7 -34.59 -36.78 29.19
CA ILE A 7 -33.33 -36.80 28.45
C ILE A 7 -33.44 -36.07 27.10
N VAL A 8 -34.64 -35.92 26.58
CA VAL A 8 -34.91 -35.21 25.32
C VAL A 8 -34.52 -33.72 25.35
N ALA A 9 -34.64 -33.03 26.53
CA ALA A 9 -34.28 -31.62 26.65
C ALA A 9 -32.77 -31.38 26.61
N ILE A 10 -31.95 -32.35 27.02
CA ILE A 10 -30.49 -32.26 27.03
C ILE A 10 -29.95 -32.50 25.63
N LEU A 11 -30.57 -33.37 24.82
CA LEU A 11 -30.15 -33.59 23.44
C LEU A 11 -30.45 -32.41 22.51
N LEU A 12 -31.51 -31.62 22.80
CA LEU A 12 -31.82 -30.43 21.99
C LEU A 12 -30.84 -29.27 22.26
N CYS A 13 -30.35 -29.14 23.50
CA CYS A 13 -29.33 -28.14 23.82
C CYS A 13 -27.95 -28.47 23.26
N ALA A 14 -27.62 -29.76 23.14
CA ALA A 14 -26.34 -30.18 22.56
C ALA A 14 -26.28 -29.96 21.02
N ALA A 15 -27.42 -30.03 20.34
CA ALA A 15 -27.51 -29.81 18.90
C ALA A 15 -27.34 -28.32 18.51
N VAL A 16 -27.72 -27.40 19.40
CA VAL A 16 -27.60 -25.94 19.16
C VAL A 16 -26.15 -25.44 19.33
N VAL A 17 -25.34 -26.14 20.13
CA VAL A 17 -23.94 -25.75 20.37
C VAL A 17 -22.96 -26.21 19.25
N LEU A 18 -23.40 -27.17 18.42
CA LEU A 18 -22.58 -27.71 17.33
C LEU A 18 -22.76 -26.98 15.98
N THR A 19 -23.70 -26.03 15.90
CA THR A 19 -23.89 -25.22 14.68
C THR A 19 -23.11 -23.92 14.69
N GLY A 20 -22.28 -23.67 15.70
CA GLY A 20 -21.50 -22.46 15.84
C GLY A 20 -20.22 -22.39 14.99
N CYS A 21 -19.82 -23.47 14.34
CA CYS A 21 -18.73 -23.51 13.35
C CYS A 21 -19.20 -24.32 12.15
N GLY A 22 -20.35 -23.98 11.62
CA GLY A 22 -20.72 -24.46 10.31
C GLY A 22 -19.68 -23.90 9.33
N SER A 23 -19.02 -24.77 8.59
CA SER A 23 -18.46 -24.39 7.32
C SER A 23 -19.62 -23.82 6.51
N ASP A 24 -19.78 -22.51 6.56
CA ASP A 24 -20.62 -21.82 5.61
C ASP A 24 -19.94 -21.97 4.24
N ASP A 25 -20.18 -23.10 3.58
CA ASP A 25 -19.95 -23.25 2.14
C ASP A 25 -20.88 -22.30 1.33
N SER A 26 -21.69 -21.50 2.04
CA SER A 26 -22.42 -20.34 1.53
C SER A 26 -21.59 -19.05 1.58
N ASN A 27 -20.27 -19.17 1.61
CA ASN A 27 -19.45 -18.01 1.31
C ASN A 27 -19.85 -17.52 -0.09
N PRO A 28 -20.48 -16.35 -0.22
CA PRO A 28 -20.84 -15.88 -1.55
C PRO A 28 -19.58 -15.97 -2.41
N PRO A 29 -19.70 -16.42 -3.67
CA PRO A 29 -18.54 -16.45 -4.54
C PRO A 29 -17.87 -15.09 -4.44
N PRO A 30 -16.52 -15.02 -4.39
CA PRO A 30 -15.83 -13.75 -4.31
C PRO A 30 -16.42 -12.82 -5.36
N PRO A 31 -16.70 -11.58 -5.03
CA PRO A 31 -17.30 -10.65 -5.96
C PRO A 31 -16.48 -10.68 -7.24
N ASN A 32 -17.16 -10.83 -8.37
CA ASN A 32 -16.49 -10.71 -9.67
C ASN A 32 -16.10 -9.23 -9.83
N LEU A 33 -14.91 -8.90 -9.42
CA LEU A 33 -14.41 -7.53 -9.47
C LEU A 33 -14.15 -7.09 -10.92
N GLY A 34 -14.12 -8.05 -11.86
CA GLY A 34 -13.84 -7.77 -13.27
C GLY A 34 -12.54 -6.99 -13.40
N ALA A 35 -12.60 -5.84 -14.09
CA ALA A 35 -11.51 -4.87 -14.17
C ALA A 35 -11.61 -3.76 -13.10
N VAL A 36 -12.54 -3.87 -12.15
CA VAL A 36 -12.75 -2.86 -11.11
C VAL A 36 -11.74 -3.10 -9.99
N GLN A 37 -10.90 -2.12 -9.75
CA GLN A 37 -10.00 -2.11 -8.60
C GLN A 37 -10.73 -1.49 -7.41
N ILE A 38 -10.59 -2.11 -6.24
CA ILE A 38 -11.21 -1.63 -4.99
C ILE A 38 -10.23 -0.77 -4.21
N ASP A 39 -8.93 -1.11 -4.29
CA ASP A 39 -7.88 -0.42 -3.57
C ASP A 39 -6.62 -0.32 -4.44
N ARG A 40 -5.94 0.82 -4.32
CA ARG A 40 -4.70 1.12 -5.02
C ARG A 40 -3.57 1.26 -4.01
N MET A 41 -2.93 0.14 -3.69
CA MET A 41 -1.82 0.07 -2.74
C MET A 41 -0.63 -0.74 -3.27
N GLY A 42 -0.44 -0.78 -4.57
CA GLY A 42 0.74 -1.41 -5.15
C GLY A 42 2.02 -0.72 -4.67
N ARG A 43 2.00 0.62 -4.61
CA ARG A 43 3.09 1.44 -4.08
C ARG A 43 2.66 2.10 -2.78
N ALA A 44 3.05 1.50 -1.66
CA ALA A 44 2.67 1.98 -0.33
C ALA A 44 3.08 3.44 -0.12
N GLY A 45 2.17 4.23 0.44
CA GLY A 45 2.41 5.63 0.77
C GLY A 45 2.13 6.65 -0.34
N VAL A 46 1.95 6.24 -1.61
CA VAL A 46 1.70 7.19 -2.71
C VAL A 46 0.41 7.97 -2.49
N ASN A 47 -0.70 7.30 -2.23
CA ASN A 47 -1.96 7.98 -1.97
C ASN A 47 -1.86 8.89 -0.74
N THR A 48 -1.33 8.40 0.37
CA THR A 48 -1.23 9.13 1.62
C THR A 48 -0.33 10.37 1.53
N ALA A 49 0.84 10.24 0.90
CA ALA A 49 1.85 11.30 0.92
C ALA A 49 1.80 12.24 -0.28
N LEU A 50 1.13 11.87 -1.37
CA LEU A 50 1.28 12.58 -2.64
C LEU A 50 -0.02 13.07 -3.25
N THR A 51 -1.19 12.58 -2.84
CA THR A 51 -2.44 13.02 -3.47
C THR A 51 -3.00 14.28 -2.83
N ASN A 52 -3.11 14.35 -1.51
CA ASN A 52 -3.51 15.55 -0.76
C ASN A 52 -3.06 15.46 0.72
N PRO A 53 -1.74 15.39 1.01
CA PRO A 53 -1.25 15.13 2.36
C PRO A 53 -1.31 16.34 3.30
N PHE A 54 -1.39 17.56 2.76
CA PHE A 54 -1.26 18.80 3.52
C PHE A 54 -2.60 19.53 3.61
N PHE A 55 -3.49 19.01 4.43
CA PHE A 55 -4.78 19.62 4.74
C PHE A 55 -4.88 19.91 6.24
N ARG A 56 -5.77 20.83 6.62
CA ARG A 56 -5.98 21.18 8.02
C ARG A 56 -7.12 20.35 8.59
N GLU A 57 -6.80 19.46 9.51
CA GLU A 57 -7.76 18.55 10.16
C GLU A 57 -8.92 19.25 10.88
N ASN A 58 -8.77 20.54 11.24
CA ASN A 58 -9.84 21.29 11.90
C ASN A 58 -10.64 22.18 10.93
N VAL A 59 -10.51 21.97 9.63
CA VAL A 59 -11.23 22.70 8.59
C VAL A 59 -12.05 21.73 7.78
N ALA A 60 -13.32 21.58 8.14
CA ALA A 60 -14.22 20.58 7.56
C ALA A 60 -14.28 20.56 6.02
N SER A 61 -14.08 21.69 5.34
CA SER A 61 -14.02 21.76 3.89
C SER A 61 -12.74 21.12 3.31
N GLU A 62 -11.63 21.21 4.03
CA GLU A 62 -10.35 20.61 3.62
C GLU A 62 -10.33 19.11 3.92
N GLU A 63 -10.89 18.68 5.04
CA GLU A 63 -11.10 17.26 5.35
C GLU A 63 -11.97 16.59 4.29
N SER A 64 -13.13 17.18 3.98
CA SER A 64 -14.03 16.64 2.95
C SER A 64 -13.36 16.59 1.57
N GLN A 65 -12.52 17.57 1.23
CA GLN A 65 -11.76 17.56 -0.01
C GLN A 65 -10.69 16.47 -0.01
N HIS A 66 -10.00 16.27 1.11
CA HIS A 66 -9.02 15.20 1.28
C HIS A 66 -9.67 13.83 1.08
N GLU A 67 -10.74 13.53 1.80
CA GLU A 67 -11.50 12.28 1.68
C GLU A 67 -11.95 12.04 0.24
N MET A 68 -12.55 13.04 -0.40
CA MET A 68 -13.00 12.93 -1.79
C MET A 68 -11.86 12.60 -2.76
N ILE A 69 -10.67 13.18 -2.57
CA ILE A 69 -9.50 12.91 -3.41
C ILE A 69 -8.98 11.48 -3.17
N VAL A 70 -8.88 11.05 -1.91
CA VAL A 70 -8.44 9.70 -1.52
C VAL A 70 -9.40 8.65 -2.08
N ASP A 71 -10.69 8.88 -1.94
CA ASP A 71 -11.73 7.98 -2.49
C ASP A 71 -11.68 7.91 -4.01
N ALA A 72 -11.52 9.05 -4.68
CA ALA A 72 -11.40 9.10 -6.14
C ALA A 72 -10.13 8.36 -6.61
N TYR A 73 -9.03 8.49 -5.87
CA TYR A 73 -7.79 7.75 -6.16
C TYR A 73 -8.02 6.25 -6.04
N ASN A 74 -8.62 5.78 -4.95
CA ASN A 74 -8.87 4.36 -4.73
C ASN A 74 -9.91 3.78 -5.69
N ALA A 75 -10.92 4.56 -6.07
CA ALA A 75 -11.97 4.13 -7.00
C ALA A 75 -11.55 4.09 -8.47
N ALA A 76 -10.43 4.71 -8.83
CA ALA A 76 -9.96 4.74 -10.21
C ALA A 76 -9.47 3.35 -10.65
N HIS A 77 -10.17 2.74 -11.60
CA HIS A 77 -9.96 1.35 -12.01
C HIS A 77 -9.32 1.19 -13.40
N ASP A 78 -9.09 2.28 -14.13
CA ASP A 78 -8.42 2.24 -15.44
C ASP A 78 -6.98 2.78 -15.35
N PRO A 79 -5.96 1.89 -15.32
CA PRO A 79 -4.56 2.30 -15.23
C PRO A 79 -4.13 3.28 -16.33
N SER A 80 -4.72 3.19 -17.52
CA SER A 80 -4.36 4.06 -18.64
C SER A 80 -4.70 5.54 -18.39
N GLN A 81 -5.60 5.82 -17.46
CA GLN A 81 -6.06 7.17 -17.11
C GLN A 81 -5.37 7.74 -15.87
N TRP A 82 -4.69 6.92 -15.06
CA TRP A 82 -4.18 7.36 -13.77
C TRP A 82 -3.20 8.52 -13.88
N GLY A 83 -2.28 8.49 -14.86
CA GLY A 83 -1.36 9.61 -15.09
C GLY A 83 -2.10 10.93 -15.35
N ALA A 84 -3.10 10.92 -16.21
CA ALA A 84 -3.89 12.10 -16.54
C ALA A 84 -4.74 12.59 -15.35
N MET A 85 -5.25 11.67 -14.51
CA MET A 85 -6.11 12.01 -13.38
C MET A 85 -5.32 12.55 -12.17
N PHE A 86 -4.15 11.98 -11.86
CA PHE A 86 -3.51 12.19 -10.57
C PHE A 86 -2.13 12.87 -10.63
N SER A 87 -1.44 12.91 -11.77
CA SER A 87 -0.10 13.52 -11.83
C SER A 87 -0.09 14.99 -11.45
N SER A 88 -1.14 15.73 -11.75
CA SER A 88 -1.26 17.14 -11.37
C SER A 88 -1.49 17.36 -9.88
N LEU A 89 -1.99 16.37 -9.16
CA LEU A 89 -2.10 16.36 -7.70
C LEU A 89 -0.77 15.96 -7.06
N ILE A 90 -0.08 14.98 -7.65
CA ILE A 90 1.17 14.42 -7.12
C ILE A 90 2.35 15.40 -7.29
N ALA A 91 2.48 16.04 -8.44
CA ALA A 91 3.64 16.88 -8.75
C ALA A 91 3.92 18.03 -7.75
N PRO A 92 2.91 18.79 -7.26
CA PRO A 92 3.15 19.81 -6.24
C PRO A 92 3.66 19.24 -4.91
N ASN A 93 3.16 18.06 -4.53
CA ASN A 93 3.57 17.41 -3.28
C ASN A 93 5.00 16.86 -3.37
N LEU A 94 5.41 16.39 -4.55
CA LEU A 94 6.83 16.04 -4.81
C LEU A 94 7.75 17.25 -4.62
N ALA A 95 7.31 18.45 -5.00
CA ALA A 95 8.10 19.66 -4.79
C ALA A 95 8.30 19.99 -3.30
N ILE A 96 7.33 19.67 -2.46
CA ILE A 96 7.46 19.83 -1.01
C ILE A 96 8.42 18.77 -0.45
N LEU A 97 8.26 17.52 -0.85
CA LEU A 97 9.12 16.42 -0.37
C LEU A 97 10.58 16.60 -0.78
N ASP A 98 10.85 17.11 -1.99
CA ASP A 98 12.21 17.43 -2.47
C ASP A 98 12.91 18.49 -1.63
N GLY A 99 12.15 19.28 -0.89
CA GLY A 99 12.70 20.30 0.02
C GLY A 99 12.97 19.81 1.44
N LEU A 100 12.54 18.61 1.80
CA LEU A 100 12.63 18.13 3.18
C LEU A 100 14.04 17.72 3.59
N ASP A 101 14.86 17.21 2.67
CA ASP A 101 16.23 16.80 2.95
C ASP A 101 17.26 17.96 2.83
N GLY A 102 16.83 19.16 2.43
CA GLY A 102 17.69 20.32 2.24
C GLY A 102 18.49 20.33 0.93
N VAL A 103 18.32 19.35 0.06
CA VAL A 103 19.00 19.24 -1.25
C VAL A 103 17.97 19.20 -2.37
N CYS A 104 17.42 20.36 -2.73
CA CYS A 104 16.43 20.42 -3.81
C CYS A 104 17.00 19.91 -5.15
N GLY A 105 16.30 18.97 -5.79
CA GLY A 105 16.61 18.47 -7.10
C GLY A 105 17.30 17.12 -7.14
N ASN A 106 17.40 16.44 -6.03
CA ASN A 106 17.97 15.10 -5.94
C ASN A 106 16.93 13.98 -6.14
N GLN A 107 15.64 14.30 -6.25
CA GLN A 107 14.66 13.32 -6.67
C GLN A 107 14.97 12.72 -8.04
N VAL A 108 14.70 11.44 -8.23
CA VAL A 108 14.80 10.81 -9.55
C VAL A 108 13.91 11.51 -10.55
N LEU A 109 14.40 11.66 -11.77
CA LEU A 109 13.69 12.34 -12.87
C LEU A 109 13.31 13.80 -12.59
N ALA A 110 13.83 14.42 -11.54
CA ALA A 110 13.63 15.85 -11.32
C ALA A 110 14.29 16.64 -12.47
N GLY A 111 13.47 17.47 -13.12
CA GLY A 111 13.95 18.38 -14.15
C GLY A 111 14.80 19.50 -13.54
N PRO A 112 15.48 20.32 -14.37
CA PRO A 112 16.29 21.43 -13.87
C PRO A 112 15.41 22.45 -13.11
N ALA A 113 15.97 23.05 -12.08
CA ALA A 113 15.28 24.12 -11.33
C ALA A 113 15.55 25.49 -11.99
N PRO A 114 14.62 26.42 -11.88
CA PRO A 114 13.20 26.34 -11.53
C PRO A 114 12.32 26.22 -12.80
N VAL A 115 12.06 25.03 -13.28
CA VAL A 115 11.25 24.80 -14.49
C VAL A 115 9.86 24.32 -14.11
N ALA A 116 8.84 24.94 -14.70
CA ALA A 116 7.47 24.43 -14.58
C ALA A 116 7.39 22.98 -15.08
N GLY A 117 6.74 22.12 -14.31
CA GLY A 117 6.63 20.70 -14.67
C GLY A 117 7.85 19.84 -14.27
N ARG A 118 8.78 20.37 -13.46
CA ARG A 118 9.97 19.67 -12.97
C ARG A 118 9.67 18.27 -12.44
N TYR A 119 8.56 18.06 -11.78
CA TYR A 119 8.18 16.80 -11.16
C TYR A 119 7.17 16.00 -11.97
N THR A 120 6.78 16.47 -13.16
CA THR A 120 5.72 15.83 -13.96
C THR A 120 6.08 14.41 -14.38
N ALA A 121 7.33 14.15 -14.73
CA ALA A 121 7.77 12.82 -15.15
C ALA A 121 7.61 11.81 -14.02
N LEU A 122 8.12 12.13 -12.83
CA LEU A 122 7.99 11.27 -11.65
C LEU A 122 6.54 11.14 -11.20
N ALA A 123 5.76 12.23 -11.23
CA ALA A 123 4.34 12.21 -10.87
C ALA A 123 3.52 11.27 -11.77
N ASN A 124 3.80 11.24 -13.07
CA ASN A 124 3.13 10.31 -13.98
C ASN A 124 3.47 8.84 -13.65
N ILE A 125 4.71 8.55 -13.31
CA ILE A 125 5.15 7.20 -12.93
C ILE A 125 4.52 6.78 -11.60
N LEU A 126 4.47 7.69 -10.63
CA LEU A 126 3.90 7.40 -9.31
C LEU A 126 2.36 7.29 -9.34
N ALA A 127 1.71 7.95 -10.28
CA ALA A 127 0.28 7.80 -10.50
C ALA A 127 -0.09 6.39 -10.97
N ASP A 128 0.83 5.67 -11.63
CA ASP A 128 0.72 4.24 -11.91
C ASP A 128 1.07 3.45 -10.63
N ASP A 129 0.07 3.19 -9.81
CA ASP A 129 0.20 2.51 -8.52
C ASP A 129 0.18 0.97 -8.67
N GLN A 130 0.86 0.46 -9.67
CA GLN A 130 1.09 -0.98 -9.87
C GLN A 130 2.47 -1.38 -9.33
N LEU A 131 2.55 -2.55 -8.76
CA LEU A 131 3.80 -3.16 -8.32
C LEU A 131 4.21 -4.24 -9.32
N TYR A 132 5.45 -4.17 -9.78
CA TYR A 132 5.97 -5.05 -10.81
C TYR A 132 6.93 -6.10 -10.23
N VAL A 133 6.98 -7.26 -10.86
CA VAL A 133 7.85 -8.37 -10.48
C VAL A 133 8.58 -8.90 -11.70
N ASN A 134 9.91 -8.99 -11.63
CA ASN A 134 10.73 -9.63 -12.64
C ASN A 134 10.94 -11.11 -12.31
N THR A 135 10.16 -11.98 -12.93
CA THR A 135 10.22 -13.42 -12.70
C THR A 135 11.51 -14.09 -13.22
N ALA A 136 12.35 -13.39 -13.95
CA ALA A 136 13.65 -13.90 -14.40
C ALA A 136 14.76 -13.74 -13.34
N SER A 137 14.54 -12.92 -12.30
CA SER A 137 15.46 -12.80 -11.18
C SER A 137 15.25 -13.92 -10.16
N GLY A 138 16.33 -14.45 -9.62
CA GLY A 138 16.29 -15.44 -8.54
C GLY A 138 16.34 -14.83 -7.13
N THR A 139 16.42 -13.52 -7.00
CA THR A 139 16.52 -12.80 -5.73
C THR A 139 15.35 -11.84 -5.60
N CYS A 140 14.61 -11.89 -4.49
CA CYS A 140 13.41 -11.12 -4.24
C CYS A 140 13.43 -10.54 -2.81
N ASN A 141 14.26 -9.53 -2.58
CA ASN A 141 14.50 -8.93 -1.27
C ASN A 141 14.37 -7.40 -1.28
N GLN A 142 14.00 -6.80 -2.44
CA GLN A 142 14.00 -5.36 -2.56
C GLN A 142 12.67 -4.86 -3.16
N TYR A 143 11.89 -4.19 -2.36
CA TYR A 143 10.68 -3.48 -2.79
C TYR A 143 11.01 -2.37 -3.81
N LEU A 144 10.17 -2.20 -4.82
CA LEU A 144 10.35 -1.26 -5.94
C LEU A 144 11.58 -1.48 -6.81
N ALA A 145 12.22 -2.66 -6.78
CA ALA A 145 13.44 -2.90 -7.56
C ALA A 145 13.22 -2.77 -9.07
N VAL A 146 12.10 -3.28 -9.60
CA VAL A 146 11.78 -3.21 -11.03
C VAL A 146 11.49 -1.77 -11.44
N GLU A 147 10.70 -1.06 -10.64
CA GLU A 147 10.37 0.34 -10.85
C GLU A 147 11.61 1.23 -10.76
N ALA A 148 12.45 1.01 -9.76
CA ALA A 148 13.71 1.74 -9.58
C ALA A 148 14.63 1.55 -10.78
N ASN A 149 14.78 0.31 -11.25
CA ASN A 149 15.60 0.02 -12.45
C ASN A 149 15.05 0.71 -13.70
N ALA A 150 13.72 0.76 -13.85
CA ALA A 150 13.07 1.42 -14.99
C ALA A 150 13.32 2.94 -15.03
N ILE A 151 13.57 3.57 -13.88
CA ILE A 151 13.88 5.01 -13.76
C ILE A 151 15.36 5.32 -13.56
N GLY A 152 16.25 4.34 -13.76
CA GLY A 152 17.69 4.53 -13.79
C GLY A 152 18.43 4.25 -12.48
N ILE A 153 17.75 3.78 -11.42
CA ILE A 153 18.39 3.27 -10.21
C ILE A 153 18.69 1.79 -10.43
N ALA A 154 19.94 1.48 -10.73
CA ALA A 154 20.35 0.12 -11.09
C ALA A 154 19.97 -0.90 -10.01
N ASN A 155 19.17 -1.89 -10.38
CA ASN A 155 18.72 -2.97 -9.51
C ASN A 155 18.48 -4.24 -10.34
N THR A 156 18.85 -5.41 -9.80
CA THR A 156 18.69 -6.72 -10.44
C THR A 156 17.74 -7.64 -9.66
N ASP A 157 17.21 -7.18 -8.55
CA ASP A 157 16.24 -7.92 -7.73
C ASP A 157 14.93 -8.13 -8.48
N CYS A 158 14.16 -9.12 -8.08
CA CYS A 158 12.87 -9.39 -8.72
C CYS A 158 11.81 -8.33 -8.41
N GLY A 159 12.00 -7.48 -7.41
CA GLY A 159 10.97 -6.56 -6.96
C GLY A 159 9.84 -7.27 -6.19
N GLY A 160 8.68 -6.67 -6.24
CA GLY A 160 7.56 -7.10 -5.41
C GLY A 160 7.62 -6.51 -4.01
N ARG A 161 6.94 -7.15 -3.07
CA ARG A 161 6.88 -6.70 -1.67
C ARG A 161 6.85 -7.91 -0.74
N THR A 162 7.73 -7.93 0.24
CA THR A 162 7.80 -8.97 1.26
C THR A 162 7.39 -8.46 2.64
N PRO A 163 7.03 -9.34 3.58
CA PRO A 163 6.69 -8.94 4.95
C PRO A 163 7.82 -8.26 5.72
N LEU A 164 9.07 -8.45 5.28
CA LEU A 164 10.26 -7.93 5.99
C LEU A 164 10.65 -6.51 5.56
N GLU A 165 9.99 -5.94 4.57
CA GLU A 165 10.37 -4.66 4.00
C GLU A 165 9.61 -3.50 4.62
N ASN A 166 10.33 -2.45 5.00
CA ASN A 166 9.74 -1.17 5.37
C ASN A 166 9.38 -0.38 4.10
N THR A 167 8.25 -0.71 3.51
CA THR A 167 7.80 -0.15 2.22
C THR A 167 7.57 1.35 2.26
N ILE A 168 7.20 1.90 3.41
CA ILE A 168 6.98 3.34 3.59
C ILE A 168 8.31 4.09 3.52
N ASP A 169 9.34 3.62 4.25
CA ASP A 169 10.66 4.24 4.23
C ASP A 169 11.27 4.22 2.84
N ILE A 170 11.11 3.09 2.12
CA ILE A 170 11.61 2.94 0.74
C ILE A 170 10.88 3.90 -0.21
N THR A 171 9.55 3.98 -0.13
CA THR A 171 8.78 4.92 -0.98
C THR A 171 9.18 6.36 -0.69
N TYR A 172 9.26 6.75 0.59
CA TYR A 172 9.60 8.12 0.96
C TYR A 172 11.05 8.46 0.63
N SER A 173 11.98 7.52 0.74
CA SER A 173 13.35 7.70 0.29
C SER A 173 13.40 7.97 -1.22
N LEU A 174 12.67 7.18 -2.00
CA LEU A 174 12.62 7.38 -3.46
C LEU A 174 12.09 8.76 -3.84
N VAL A 175 11.03 9.23 -3.19
CA VAL A 175 10.38 10.49 -3.55
C VAL A 175 11.03 11.72 -2.92
N ALA A 176 11.80 11.59 -1.86
CA ALA A 176 12.50 12.69 -1.22
C ALA A 176 13.95 12.82 -1.69
N VAL A 177 14.72 11.73 -1.66
CA VAL A 177 16.17 11.77 -1.90
C VAL A 177 16.62 11.06 -3.18
N GLY A 178 15.70 10.50 -3.95
CA GLY A 178 16.00 9.84 -5.21
C GLY A 178 16.77 8.53 -5.10
N ALA A 179 16.71 7.86 -3.96
CA ALA A 179 17.32 6.58 -3.68
C ALA A 179 16.33 5.67 -2.95
N LEU A 180 16.61 4.38 -2.81
CA LEU A 180 15.75 3.43 -2.08
C LEU A 180 15.97 3.47 -0.56
N THR A 181 16.89 4.32 -0.09
CA THR A 181 17.23 4.50 1.33
C THR A 181 17.54 5.97 1.60
N GLY A 182 17.43 6.41 2.86
CA GLY A 182 17.79 7.77 3.28
C GLY A 182 16.72 8.45 4.13
N VAL A 183 15.47 8.00 4.04
CA VAL A 183 14.36 8.45 4.89
C VAL A 183 13.92 7.30 5.78
N THR A 184 13.58 7.57 7.04
CA THR A 184 13.00 6.59 7.95
C THR A 184 11.88 7.22 8.79
N ASN A 185 10.82 6.46 9.00
CA ASN A 185 9.74 6.78 9.93
C ASN A 185 10.04 6.32 11.37
N GLY A 186 11.18 5.64 11.59
CA GLY A 186 11.57 5.12 12.90
C GLY A 186 10.86 3.84 13.31
N ILE A 187 10.01 3.26 12.44
CA ILE A 187 9.34 1.99 12.68
C ILE A 187 10.13 0.89 11.99
N THR A 188 10.41 -0.18 12.71
CA THR A 188 11.09 -1.36 12.16
C THR A 188 10.06 -2.37 11.71
N SER A 189 10.13 -2.81 10.44
CA SER A 189 9.37 -3.96 9.96
C SER A 189 9.88 -5.21 10.69
N ASP A 190 8.97 -6.11 11.02
CA ASP A 190 9.32 -7.36 11.75
C ASP A 190 10.16 -7.11 13.00
N ALA A 191 9.74 -6.16 13.87
CA ALA A 191 10.48 -5.74 15.06
C ALA A 191 10.72 -6.88 16.06
N ASP A 192 9.92 -7.92 16.06
CA ASP A 192 10.04 -9.12 16.91
C ASP A 192 10.78 -10.28 16.20
N GLY A 193 11.11 -10.16 14.92
CA GLY A 193 11.87 -11.14 14.16
C GLY A 193 11.14 -12.45 13.87
N THR A 194 9.79 -12.41 13.81
CA THR A 194 8.96 -13.62 13.67
C THR A 194 8.37 -13.81 12.29
N ALA A 195 8.35 -12.77 11.43
CA ALA A 195 7.91 -12.89 10.05
C ALA A 195 8.85 -13.82 9.26
N SER A 196 8.29 -14.53 8.28
CA SER A 196 9.01 -15.51 7.47
C SER A 196 8.78 -15.31 5.98
N LEU A 197 9.83 -15.48 5.19
CA LEU A 197 9.71 -15.51 3.72
C LEU A 197 9.40 -16.91 3.17
N THR A 198 9.54 -17.95 4.00
CA THR A 198 9.52 -19.35 3.53
C THR A 198 8.52 -20.23 4.25
N VAL A 199 8.00 -19.81 5.39
CA VAL A 199 7.08 -20.61 6.22
C VAL A 199 5.76 -19.86 6.39
N PHE A 200 4.67 -20.51 6.04
CA PHE A 200 3.32 -20.00 6.28
C PHE A 200 2.89 -20.24 7.75
N PRO A 201 2.19 -19.29 8.41
CA PRO A 201 1.84 -17.96 7.93
C PRO A 201 3.08 -17.04 7.87
N PHE A 202 3.19 -16.27 6.78
CA PHE A 202 4.37 -15.40 6.55
C PHE A 202 4.45 -14.22 7.53
N LEU A 203 3.31 -13.79 8.05
CA LEU A 203 3.21 -12.79 9.10
C LEU A 203 2.96 -13.48 10.44
N ASP A 204 3.52 -12.92 11.50
CA ASP A 204 3.25 -13.39 12.85
C ASP A 204 1.88 -12.91 13.38
N ARG A 205 1.54 -13.40 14.57
CA ARG A 205 0.33 -12.95 15.26
C ARG A 205 0.50 -11.51 15.71
N PRO A 206 -0.60 -10.70 15.69
CA PRO A 206 -0.55 -9.37 16.27
C PRO A 206 -0.04 -9.42 17.73
N VAL A 207 0.95 -8.60 18.03
CA VAL A 207 1.41 -8.41 19.41
C VAL A 207 0.32 -7.67 20.17
N PRO A 208 -0.15 -8.19 21.34
CA PRO A 208 -1.22 -7.57 22.12
C PRO A 208 -0.83 -6.23 22.73
#